data_9d24817fe47b0750b2af7e60ebdb3b13
#
_entry.id   9d24817fe47b0750b2af7e60ebdb3b13
#
_cell.length_a   1.000
_cell.length_b   1.000
_cell.length_c   1.000
_cell.angle_alpha   90.00
_cell.angle_beta   90.00
_cell.angle_gamma   90.00
#
_symmetry.space_group_name_H-M   'P 1'
#
loop_
_entity.id
_entity.type
_entity.pdbx_description
1 polymer ?
#
loop_
_entity_poly.entity_id
_entity_poly.type
_entity_poly.pdbx_seq_one_letter_code
_entity_poly.pdbx_strand_id
1 'polypeptide(L)'
;MKQFLLPCALLIFGSAFGQDPLLEEDFESYQVGDYIGATSAYWTTWSGATGGAEDGQVSDEQANSGTQSLKIFGALAGGPMDIYLPIGLDDTAYEVSYNIYVPSGSSAYMNVQEELTPGVTWAFDMVFSGNGSIQLSIDQVDIAFGSYTQDEWTSVSLRMDPLNDRAEVFIGGEYIANFAFDGIIGGVNFFGFGDGNSAGLYYIDDVVVVETEDVLIVEIAEISNLDVAFGPNPANDYINISCNVVNGVVRIMALNGQVVKEIASSNLISGQRIDLDLDNGIYLVEVSSNGNHTMRKLVVSH
;
A
#
# COMPACT_ATOMS: atom_id res chain seq x y z
N MET A 1 25.31 32.57 -52.08
CA MET A 1 25.37 32.04 -50.70
C MET A 1 23.99 32.19 -50.09
N LYS A 2 23.25 31.10 -49.93
CA LYS A 2 21.94 31.08 -49.25
C LYS A 2 22.21 30.63 -47.81
N GLN A 3 21.97 31.54 -46.84
CA GLN A 3 22.01 31.21 -45.42
C GLN A 3 20.67 30.47 -45.04
N PHE A 4 20.85 29.27 -44.53
CA PHE A 4 19.77 28.52 -43.87
C PHE A 4 19.74 28.95 -42.41
N LEU A 5 18.65 29.59 -42.00
CA LEU A 5 18.33 29.82 -40.60
C LEU A 5 17.62 28.58 -40.07
N LEU A 6 18.28 27.90 -39.12
CA LEU A 6 17.68 26.81 -38.35
C LEU A 6 16.76 27.41 -37.25
N PRO A 7 15.50 27.03 -37.10
CA PRO A 7 14.71 27.47 -35.99
C PRO A 7 15.16 26.74 -34.71
N CYS A 8 15.60 27.51 -33.71
CA CYS A 8 15.87 27.04 -32.38
C CYS A 8 14.51 26.73 -31.70
N ALA A 9 14.16 25.47 -31.56
CA ALA A 9 13.02 25.07 -30.77
C ALA A 9 13.37 25.24 -29.29
N LEU A 10 12.74 26.24 -28.65
CA LEU A 10 12.79 26.47 -27.23
C LEU A 10 11.95 25.37 -26.55
N LEU A 11 12.60 24.36 -26.03
CA LEU A 11 11.96 23.38 -25.13
C LEU A 11 11.68 24.10 -23.81
N ILE A 12 10.41 24.50 -23.62
CA ILE A 12 9.92 24.93 -22.31
C ILE A 12 9.74 23.65 -21.49
N PHE A 13 10.71 23.37 -20.62
CA PHE A 13 10.49 22.44 -19.52
C PHE A 13 9.46 23.10 -18.60
N GLY A 14 8.24 22.62 -18.62
CA GLY A 14 7.26 22.91 -17.59
C GLY A 14 7.81 22.35 -16.29
N SER A 15 8.20 23.21 -15.36
CA SER A 15 8.40 22.81 -13.97
C SER A 15 7.05 22.34 -13.47
N ALA A 16 6.88 21.06 -13.18
CA ALA A 16 5.86 20.61 -12.27
C ALA A 16 6.18 21.31 -10.95
N PHE A 17 5.30 22.17 -10.48
CA PHE A 17 5.39 22.74 -9.14
C PHE A 17 4.98 21.60 -8.19
N GLY A 18 5.93 20.74 -7.83
CA GLY A 18 5.83 19.91 -6.63
C GLY A 18 6.06 20.83 -5.43
N GLN A 19 5.33 20.63 -4.35
CA GLN A 19 5.61 21.30 -3.09
C GLN A 19 7.00 20.85 -2.62
N ASP A 20 7.75 21.76 -1.98
CA ASP A 20 9.04 21.41 -1.37
C ASP A 20 8.78 20.38 -0.25
N PRO A 21 9.54 19.30 -0.15
CA PRO A 21 9.36 18.32 0.91
C PRO A 21 9.64 18.94 2.29
N LEU A 22 8.88 18.54 3.30
CA LEU A 22 9.09 18.92 4.69
C LEU A 22 10.31 18.20 5.29
N LEU A 23 10.56 16.98 4.81
CA LEU A 23 11.71 16.15 5.10
C LEU A 23 12.14 15.42 3.83
N GLU A 24 13.43 15.40 3.58
CA GLU A 24 14.09 14.56 2.58
C GLU A 24 15.36 13.98 3.21
N GLU A 25 15.46 12.66 3.28
CA GLU A 25 16.56 11.98 3.96
C GLU A 25 17.05 10.80 3.10
N ASP A 26 18.24 10.98 2.51
CA ASP A 26 18.92 9.98 1.67
C ASP A 26 20.14 9.35 2.37
N PHE A 27 20.36 9.68 3.64
CA PHE A 27 21.44 9.21 4.49
C PHE A 27 22.86 9.52 4.00
N GLU A 28 23.05 10.20 2.87
CA GLU A 28 24.37 10.50 2.29
C GLU A 28 25.15 11.57 3.07
N SER A 29 24.48 12.34 3.94
CA SER A 29 25.11 13.39 4.75
C SER A 29 25.83 12.87 5.98
N TYR A 30 25.67 11.58 6.34
CA TYR A 30 26.27 10.94 7.51
C TYR A 30 27.49 10.07 7.15
N GLN A 31 28.18 9.54 8.17
CA GLN A 31 29.25 8.59 7.98
C GLN A 31 28.76 7.15 8.19
N VAL A 32 29.27 6.20 7.42
CA VAL A 32 29.00 4.78 7.65
C VAL A 32 29.35 4.40 9.08
N GLY A 33 28.37 3.78 9.77
CA GLY A 33 28.47 3.41 11.19
C GLY A 33 27.92 4.46 12.16
N ASP A 34 27.57 5.67 11.69
CA ASP A 34 26.89 6.65 12.54
C ASP A 34 25.53 6.10 13.03
N TYR A 35 25.20 6.41 14.27
CA TYR A 35 23.89 6.17 14.85
C TYR A 35 22.96 7.32 14.47
N ILE A 36 21.90 7.04 13.71
CA ILE A 36 21.05 8.06 13.12
C ILE A 36 20.38 8.95 14.15
N GLY A 37 19.83 8.39 15.23
CA GLY A 37 19.18 9.16 16.28
C GLY A 37 20.14 10.03 17.10
N ALA A 38 21.47 9.71 17.10
CA ALA A 38 22.49 10.52 17.77
C ALA A 38 23.05 11.62 16.87
N THR A 39 22.96 11.49 15.55
CA THR A 39 23.59 12.41 14.58
C THR A 39 22.59 13.28 13.83
N SER A 40 21.37 12.80 13.60
CA SER A 40 20.31 13.53 12.92
C SER A 40 19.58 14.49 13.87
N ALA A 41 19.03 15.56 13.31
CA ALA A 41 18.11 16.46 13.99
C ALA A 41 16.64 15.96 13.98
N TYR A 42 16.33 14.95 13.15
CA TYR A 42 14.97 14.49 12.88
C TYR A 42 14.67 13.14 13.52
N TRP A 43 15.67 12.27 13.59
CA TRP A 43 15.52 10.91 14.07
C TRP A 43 15.79 10.76 15.57
N THR A 44 15.13 9.81 16.20
CA THR A 44 15.38 9.39 17.57
C THR A 44 15.17 7.87 17.68
N THR A 45 15.24 7.33 18.89
CA THR A 45 14.82 5.96 19.19
C THR A 45 13.49 5.97 19.92
N TRP A 46 12.84 4.82 20.02
CA TRP A 46 11.58 4.66 20.74
C TRP A 46 11.66 5.15 22.18
N SER A 47 12.71 4.80 22.90
CA SER A 47 12.92 5.26 24.27
C SER A 47 13.55 6.66 24.39
N GLY A 48 14.03 7.23 23.29
CA GLY A 48 14.84 8.46 23.26
C GLY A 48 16.30 8.26 23.65
N ALA A 49 16.75 7.01 23.85
CA ALA A 49 18.15 6.70 24.20
C ALA A 49 18.98 6.47 22.92
N THR A 50 19.48 7.55 22.34
CA THR A 50 20.23 7.54 21.08
C THR A 50 21.71 7.15 21.27
N GLY A 51 22.36 6.69 20.15
CA GLY A 51 23.77 6.33 20.11
C GLY A 51 24.11 4.97 20.74
N GLY A 52 23.11 4.11 20.90
CA GLY A 52 23.25 2.78 21.53
C GLY A 52 22.63 1.66 20.71
N ALA A 53 22.39 0.52 21.35
CA ALA A 53 21.90 -0.70 20.69
C ALA A 53 20.48 -0.56 20.13
N GLU A 54 19.70 0.39 20.59
CA GLU A 54 18.35 0.71 20.12
C GLU A 54 18.36 1.53 18.83
N ASP A 55 19.47 2.21 18.54
CA ASP A 55 19.57 3.16 17.44
C ASP A 55 19.95 2.48 16.11
N GLY A 56 19.43 3.00 14.99
CA GLY A 56 19.76 2.54 13.65
C GLY A 56 21.13 3.03 13.19
N GLN A 57 21.78 2.26 12.32
CA GLN A 57 23.10 2.60 11.82
C GLN A 57 23.10 2.92 10.33
N VAL A 58 23.75 4.01 9.94
CA VAL A 58 24.06 4.30 8.54
C VAL A 58 25.01 3.24 8.01
N SER A 59 24.70 2.66 6.84
CA SER A 59 25.39 1.51 6.27
C SER A 59 25.59 1.66 4.77
N ASP A 60 26.68 1.15 4.25
CA ASP A 60 26.99 1.03 2.82
C ASP A 60 26.79 -0.40 2.27
N GLU A 61 26.13 -1.26 3.04
CA GLU A 61 25.85 -2.65 2.62
C GLU A 61 24.77 -2.71 1.52
N GLN A 62 23.79 -1.81 1.57
CA GLN A 62 22.72 -1.63 0.59
C GLN A 62 22.45 -0.14 0.42
N ALA A 63 22.07 0.30 -0.78
CA ALA A 63 21.61 1.66 -1.06
C ALA A 63 20.60 1.64 -2.21
N ASN A 64 19.51 2.39 -2.11
CA ASN A 64 18.56 2.60 -3.19
C ASN A 64 19.03 3.73 -4.09
N SER A 65 19.42 4.84 -3.48
CA SER A 65 20.11 5.93 -4.14
C SER A 65 21.49 6.14 -3.50
N GLY A 66 22.37 6.93 -4.12
CA GLY A 66 23.68 7.22 -3.58
C GLY A 66 24.51 5.98 -3.25
N THR A 67 25.03 5.91 -2.01
CA THR A 67 25.96 4.85 -1.55
C THR A 67 25.66 4.32 -0.15
N GLN A 68 24.66 4.86 0.54
CA GLN A 68 24.34 4.56 1.93
C GLN A 68 22.83 4.43 2.14
N SER A 69 22.44 3.81 3.23
CA SER A 69 21.06 3.72 3.70
C SER A 69 21.03 3.50 5.21
N LEU A 70 19.87 3.53 5.83
CA LEU A 70 19.70 3.21 7.24
C LEU A 70 19.46 1.71 7.43
N LYS A 71 20.34 1.05 8.15
CA LYS A 71 20.27 -0.38 8.52
C LYS A 71 19.53 -0.55 9.84
N ILE A 72 18.53 -1.43 9.83
CA ILE A 72 17.79 -1.87 11.02
C ILE A 72 17.92 -3.39 11.16
N PHE A 73 18.28 -3.86 12.34
CA PHE A 73 18.34 -5.29 12.59
C PHE A 73 17.84 -5.65 13.99
N GLY A 74 17.45 -6.90 14.17
CA GLY A 74 16.97 -7.42 15.44
C GLY A 74 17.14 -8.92 15.57
N ALA A 75 17.01 -9.43 16.79
CA ALA A 75 17.03 -10.86 17.07
C ALA A 75 15.74 -11.55 16.60
N LEU A 76 15.70 -12.89 16.61
CA LEU A 76 14.49 -13.68 16.33
C LEU A 76 13.29 -13.31 17.22
N ALA A 77 13.53 -12.81 18.41
CA ALA A 77 12.51 -12.35 19.35
C ALA A 77 12.20 -10.85 19.23
N GLY A 78 12.81 -10.16 18.27
CA GLY A 78 12.73 -8.72 18.10
C GLY A 78 13.75 -7.94 18.91
N GLY A 79 13.95 -6.66 18.55
CA GLY A 79 14.91 -5.74 19.15
C GLY A 79 16.38 -6.13 19.00
N PRO A 80 17.31 -5.31 19.51
CA PRO A 80 17.04 -4.08 20.26
C PRO A 80 16.75 -2.83 19.44
N MET A 81 17.06 -2.81 18.12
CA MET A 81 16.85 -1.58 17.32
C MET A 81 15.38 -1.20 17.24
N ASP A 82 15.10 0.09 17.48
CA ASP A 82 13.75 0.63 17.55
C ASP A 82 13.81 2.14 17.26
N ILE A 83 13.78 2.49 15.97
CA ILE A 83 14.05 3.82 15.46
C ILE A 83 12.74 4.54 15.23
N TYR A 84 12.68 5.80 15.56
CA TYR A 84 11.49 6.62 15.46
C TYR A 84 11.78 7.93 14.70
N LEU A 85 10.93 8.23 13.72
CA LEU A 85 10.88 9.50 13.01
C LEU A 85 9.66 10.28 13.49
N PRO A 86 9.77 11.21 14.46
CA PRO A 86 8.65 12.06 14.87
C PRO A 86 8.27 13.01 13.73
N ILE A 87 6.99 13.18 13.48
CA ILE A 87 6.43 14.01 12.40
C ILE A 87 5.53 15.10 12.98
N GLY A 88 4.40 14.78 13.62
CA GLY A 88 3.55 15.74 14.32
C GLY A 88 2.71 16.63 13.41
N LEU A 89 2.07 16.07 12.38
CA LEU A 89 1.30 16.80 11.38
C LEU A 89 -0.18 16.37 11.41
N ASP A 90 -1.10 17.35 11.36
CA ASP A 90 -2.55 17.12 11.49
C ASP A 90 -3.42 18.11 10.69
N ASP A 91 -2.83 19.09 10.01
CA ASP A 91 -3.52 20.25 9.44
C ASP A 91 -3.86 20.15 7.95
N THR A 92 -3.33 19.14 7.26
CA THR A 92 -3.62 18.81 5.86
C THR A 92 -3.32 17.35 5.57
N ALA A 93 -3.38 16.96 4.30
CA ALA A 93 -2.97 15.64 3.86
C ALA A 93 -1.45 15.58 3.60
N TYR A 94 -0.83 14.46 3.95
CA TYR A 94 0.60 14.23 3.79
C TYR A 94 0.89 12.86 3.20
N GLU A 95 1.97 12.78 2.44
CA GLU A 95 2.57 11.52 2.03
C GLU A 95 3.90 11.34 2.77
N VAL A 96 4.04 10.19 3.44
CA VAL A 96 5.31 9.69 3.95
C VAL A 96 5.73 8.54 3.06
N SER A 97 6.82 8.69 2.34
CA SER A 97 7.33 7.65 1.44
C SER A 97 8.78 7.30 1.77
N TYR A 98 9.14 6.05 1.48
CA TYR A 98 10.50 5.54 1.60
C TYR A 98 10.67 4.29 0.74
N ASN A 99 11.91 3.89 0.52
CA ASN A 99 12.25 2.60 -0.06
C ASN A 99 12.71 1.64 1.04
N ILE A 100 12.31 0.38 0.95
CA ILE A 100 12.70 -0.70 1.88
C ILE A 100 13.36 -1.83 1.11
N TYR A 101 14.45 -2.36 1.66
CA TYR A 101 15.12 -3.56 1.17
C TYR A 101 15.14 -4.60 2.28
N VAL A 102 14.58 -5.77 2.03
CA VAL A 102 14.53 -6.87 3.00
C VAL A 102 15.28 -8.08 2.41
N PRO A 103 16.42 -8.47 2.97
CA PRO A 103 17.16 -9.65 2.51
C PRO A 103 16.35 -10.94 2.65
N SER A 104 16.58 -11.91 1.78
CA SER A 104 15.97 -13.23 1.83
C SER A 104 16.12 -13.87 3.20
N GLY A 105 15.01 -14.38 3.75
CA GLY A 105 14.96 -15.02 5.06
C GLY A 105 14.98 -14.05 6.24
N SER A 106 14.90 -12.75 5.98
CA SER A 106 14.78 -11.70 6.99
C SER A 106 13.36 -11.13 7.00
N SER A 107 13.01 -10.46 8.09
CA SER A 107 11.72 -9.76 8.26
C SER A 107 11.95 -8.29 8.56
N ALA A 108 10.90 -7.47 8.33
CA ALA A 108 10.89 -6.07 8.68
C ALA A 108 9.53 -5.68 9.31
N TYR A 109 9.55 -4.59 10.06
CA TYR A 109 8.36 -4.06 10.71
C TYR A 109 8.40 -2.54 10.73
N MET A 110 7.24 -1.93 10.50
CA MET A 110 7.02 -0.53 10.74
C MET A 110 5.64 -0.29 11.33
N ASN A 111 5.48 0.84 12.03
CA ASN A 111 4.16 1.33 12.42
C ASN A 111 4.09 2.86 12.31
N VAL A 112 2.87 3.36 12.27
CA VAL A 112 2.56 4.79 12.40
C VAL A 112 1.92 5.03 13.77
N GLN A 113 2.40 6.07 14.44
CA GLN A 113 1.86 6.52 15.71
C GLN A 113 0.91 7.71 15.49
N GLU A 114 -0.19 7.76 16.25
CA GLU A 114 -1.13 8.90 16.24
C GLU A 114 -0.73 10.04 17.16
N GLU A 115 0.35 9.89 17.91
CA GLU A 115 0.87 10.92 18.80
C GLU A 115 2.39 11.06 18.67
N LEU A 116 2.92 12.25 18.96
CA LEU A 116 4.37 12.50 18.95
C LEU A 116 5.15 11.61 19.91
N THR A 117 4.53 11.26 21.05
CA THR A 117 5.13 10.34 22.01
C THR A 117 4.85 8.91 21.58
N PRO A 118 5.86 8.12 21.20
CA PRO A 118 5.65 6.76 20.77
C PRO A 118 5.07 5.88 21.89
N GLY A 119 4.24 4.90 21.51
CA GLY A 119 3.66 3.93 22.42
C GLY A 119 2.35 4.35 23.10
N VAL A 120 1.75 5.47 22.71
CA VAL A 120 0.44 5.89 23.23
C VAL A 120 -0.68 5.30 22.37
N THR A 121 -0.70 5.61 21.06
CA THR A 121 -1.70 5.10 20.13
C THR A 121 -1.05 4.74 18.81
N TRP A 122 -1.30 3.52 18.33
CA TRP A 122 -0.91 3.05 16.98
C TRP A 122 -2.03 3.32 15.99
N ALA A 123 -1.72 3.98 14.87
CA ALA A 123 -2.64 4.07 13.74
C ALA A 123 -2.77 2.73 13.02
N PHE A 124 -1.64 2.17 12.65
CA PHE A 124 -1.53 0.87 12.00
C PHE A 124 -0.10 0.34 12.07
N ASP A 125 0.06 -0.93 11.78
CA ASP A 125 1.38 -1.56 11.64
C ASP A 125 1.46 -2.42 10.37
N MET A 126 2.69 -2.61 9.88
CA MET A 126 2.99 -3.50 8.76
C MET A 126 4.15 -4.44 9.09
N VAL A 127 3.95 -5.71 8.78
CA VAL A 127 4.97 -6.76 8.84
C VAL A 127 5.35 -7.19 7.44
N PHE A 128 6.62 -7.12 7.12
CA PHE A 128 7.24 -7.72 5.93
C PHE A 128 7.86 -9.05 6.35
N SER A 129 7.21 -10.14 6.03
CA SER A 129 7.63 -11.48 6.48
C SER A 129 8.75 -12.04 5.61
N GLY A 130 9.59 -12.88 6.21
CA GLY A 130 10.72 -13.55 5.54
C GLY A 130 10.34 -14.54 4.43
N ASN A 131 9.06 -14.63 4.08
CA ASN A 131 8.54 -15.40 2.93
C ASN A 131 8.05 -14.51 1.77
N GLY A 132 8.25 -13.18 1.85
CA GLY A 132 7.81 -12.23 0.83
C GLY A 132 6.36 -11.76 0.96
N SER A 133 5.65 -12.11 2.04
CA SER A 133 4.31 -11.58 2.31
C SER A 133 4.34 -10.30 3.13
N ILE A 134 3.33 -9.47 2.95
CA ILE A 134 3.09 -8.27 3.74
C ILE A 134 1.73 -8.43 4.44
N GLN A 135 1.68 -8.00 5.69
CA GLN A 135 0.49 -7.97 6.51
C GLN A 135 0.34 -6.56 7.07
N LEU A 136 -0.82 -5.96 6.91
CA LEU A 136 -1.18 -4.65 7.47
C LEU A 136 -2.28 -4.85 8.49
N SER A 137 -2.10 -4.31 9.69
CA SER A 137 -3.00 -4.50 10.83
C SER A 137 -3.35 -3.17 11.49
N ILE A 138 -4.59 -3.09 12.01
CA ILE A 138 -5.08 -2.02 12.88
C ILE A 138 -5.59 -2.70 14.14
N ASP A 139 -5.20 -2.22 15.33
CA ASP A 139 -5.60 -2.79 16.63
C ASP A 139 -5.39 -4.32 16.69
N GLN A 140 -4.29 -4.81 16.12
CA GLN A 140 -3.93 -6.24 16.01
C GLN A 140 -4.92 -7.07 15.15
N VAL A 141 -5.72 -6.41 14.33
CA VAL A 141 -6.60 -7.06 13.35
C VAL A 141 -6.06 -6.85 11.95
N ASP A 142 -5.78 -7.94 11.25
CA ASP A 142 -5.31 -7.88 9.87
C ASP A 142 -6.41 -7.35 8.95
N ILE A 143 -6.11 -6.26 8.26
CA ILE A 143 -7.06 -5.61 7.34
C ILE A 143 -6.68 -5.78 5.87
N ALA A 144 -5.40 -6.01 5.58
CA ALA A 144 -4.92 -6.23 4.23
C ALA A 144 -3.67 -7.11 4.19
N PHE A 145 -3.47 -7.74 3.03
CA PHE A 145 -2.30 -8.54 2.71
C PHE A 145 -1.74 -8.13 1.35
N GLY A 146 -0.41 -8.18 1.24
CA GLY A 146 0.31 -7.91 0.01
C GLY A 146 1.51 -8.83 -0.15
N SER A 147 2.34 -8.53 -1.13
CA SER A 147 3.62 -9.22 -1.35
C SER A 147 4.68 -8.23 -1.81
N TYR A 148 5.93 -8.57 -1.55
CA TYR A 148 7.10 -7.84 -2.01
C TYR A 148 8.18 -8.85 -2.48
N THR A 149 9.12 -8.37 -3.27
CA THR A 149 10.26 -9.19 -3.69
C THR A 149 11.40 -8.99 -2.71
N GLN A 150 11.85 -10.08 -2.09
CA GLN A 150 13.05 -10.04 -1.25
C GLN A 150 14.30 -9.79 -2.09
N ASP A 151 15.35 -9.26 -1.48
CA ASP A 151 16.60 -8.87 -2.16
C ASP A 151 16.43 -7.80 -3.24
N GLU A 152 15.31 -7.05 -3.20
CA GLU A 152 15.04 -5.91 -4.09
C GLU A 152 14.51 -4.73 -3.28
N TRP A 153 14.80 -3.52 -3.73
CA TRP A 153 14.20 -2.31 -3.17
C TRP A 153 12.73 -2.20 -3.57
N THR A 154 11.89 -1.92 -2.60
CA THR A 154 10.45 -1.77 -2.77
C THR A 154 10.02 -0.41 -2.21
N SER A 155 9.32 0.39 -3.00
CA SER A 155 8.76 1.65 -2.52
C SER A 155 7.57 1.42 -1.58
N VAL A 156 7.49 2.23 -0.54
CA VAL A 156 6.34 2.32 0.37
C VAL A 156 5.85 3.76 0.35
N SER A 157 4.56 3.97 0.18
CA SER A 157 3.92 5.28 0.27
C SER A 157 2.72 5.18 1.20
N LEU A 158 2.73 6.03 2.20
CA LEU A 158 1.68 6.17 3.22
C LEU A 158 1.06 7.55 3.03
N ARG A 159 -0.14 7.60 2.49
CA ARG A 159 -0.90 8.85 2.33
C ARG A 159 -1.91 8.94 3.45
N MET A 160 -1.84 10.00 4.22
CA MET A 160 -2.66 10.20 5.41
C MET A 160 -3.31 11.57 5.37
N ASP A 161 -4.62 11.61 5.57
CA ASP A 161 -5.44 12.81 5.56
C ASP A 161 -6.29 12.85 6.85
N PRO A 162 -5.74 13.38 7.93
CA PRO A 162 -6.44 13.48 9.21
C PRO A 162 -7.74 14.27 9.14
N LEU A 163 -7.82 15.28 8.25
CA LEU A 163 -8.99 16.13 8.12
C LEU A 163 -10.20 15.42 7.46
N ASN A 164 -9.92 14.42 6.63
CA ASN A 164 -10.94 13.65 5.92
C ASN A 164 -11.07 12.21 6.44
N ASP A 165 -10.48 11.91 7.62
CA ASP A 165 -10.55 10.61 8.27
C ASP A 165 -10.11 9.48 7.33
N ARG A 166 -8.90 9.59 6.76
CA ARG A 166 -8.46 8.64 5.74
C ARG A 166 -6.95 8.42 5.71
N ALA A 167 -6.57 7.15 5.51
CA ALA A 167 -5.23 6.77 5.10
C ALA A 167 -5.27 5.79 3.91
N GLU A 168 -4.22 5.82 3.10
CA GLU A 168 -3.99 4.91 1.98
C GLU A 168 -2.55 4.39 2.02
N VAL A 169 -2.37 3.11 1.72
CA VAL A 169 -1.07 2.45 1.69
C VAL A 169 -0.81 1.86 0.31
N PHE A 170 0.36 2.18 -0.24
CA PHE A 170 0.87 1.65 -1.52
C PHE A 170 2.23 0.99 -1.28
N ILE A 171 2.48 -0.15 -1.93
CA ILE A 171 3.74 -0.87 -1.87
C ILE A 171 4.15 -1.30 -3.28
N GLY A 172 5.37 -0.95 -3.70
CA GLY A 172 5.83 -1.16 -5.06
C GLY A 172 5.00 -0.42 -6.11
N GLY A 173 4.31 0.67 -5.70
CA GLY A 173 3.35 1.41 -6.54
C GLY A 173 1.96 0.78 -6.61
N GLU A 174 1.75 -0.39 -6.02
CA GLU A 174 0.44 -1.06 -5.99
C GLU A 174 -0.35 -0.64 -4.75
N TYR A 175 -1.64 -0.37 -4.93
CA TYR A 175 -2.56 -0.07 -3.83
C TYR A 175 -2.79 -1.32 -2.96
N ILE A 176 -2.65 -1.15 -1.64
CA ILE A 176 -2.81 -2.24 -0.66
C ILE A 176 -4.11 -2.08 0.13
N ALA A 177 -4.33 -0.91 0.73
CA ALA A 177 -5.50 -0.66 1.57
C ALA A 177 -5.82 0.82 1.71
N ASN A 178 -7.07 1.12 2.10
CA ASN A 178 -7.47 2.36 2.75
C ASN A 178 -8.25 2.07 4.02
N PHE A 179 -8.20 2.97 4.97
CA PHE A 179 -8.89 2.86 6.26
C PHE A 179 -9.09 4.25 6.88
N ALA A 180 -9.95 4.31 7.89
CA ALA A 180 -10.19 5.51 8.68
C ALA A 180 -8.93 5.91 9.46
N PHE A 181 -8.57 7.19 9.44
CA PHE A 181 -7.44 7.76 10.15
C PHE A 181 -7.76 9.21 10.55
N ASP A 182 -8.21 9.41 11.77
CA ASP A 182 -8.60 10.70 12.34
C ASP A 182 -7.59 11.25 13.38
N GLY A 183 -6.48 10.53 13.59
CA GLY A 183 -5.38 10.91 14.46
C GLY A 183 -4.43 11.92 13.82
N ILE A 184 -3.44 12.38 14.57
CA ILE A 184 -2.31 13.11 13.99
C ILE A 184 -1.32 12.10 13.38
N ILE A 185 -0.52 12.53 12.41
CA ILE A 185 0.63 11.77 11.95
C ILE A 185 1.76 12.01 12.95
N GLY A 186 1.72 11.30 14.08
CA GLY A 186 2.65 11.50 15.19
C GLY A 186 4.07 11.16 14.81
N GLY A 187 4.26 10.05 14.11
CA GLY A 187 5.55 9.62 13.56
C GLY A 187 5.53 8.20 13.03
N VAL A 188 6.65 7.82 12.41
CA VAL A 188 6.88 6.48 11.87
C VAL A 188 7.95 5.78 12.66
N ASN A 189 7.67 4.56 13.07
CA ASN A 189 8.59 3.68 13.81
C ASN A 189 9.08 2.54 12.91
N PHE A 190 10.34 2.21 13.04
CA PHE A 190 11.01 1.07 12.39
C PHE A 190 11.67 0.22 13.46
N PHE A 191 11.16 -0.99 13.65
CA PHE A 191 11.60 -1.89 14.71
C PHE A 191 12.36 -3.09 14.16
N GLY A 192 13.43 -3.48 14.81
CA GLY A 192 14.19 -4.72 14.53
C GLY A 192 13.34 -5.95 14.85
N PHE A 193 12.29 -6.18 14.07
CA PHE A 193 11.27 -7.19 14.29
C PHE A 193 11.77 -8.58 13.89
N GLY A 194 11.58 -9.56 14.78
CA GLY A 194 11.72 -10.98 14.45
C GLY A 194 10.34 -11.64 14.46
N ASP A 195 10.00 -12.40 13.42
CA ASP A 195 8.73 -13.10 13.31
C ASP A 195 8.72 -14.50 13.96
N GLY A 196 9.77 -14.80 14.75
CA GLY A 196 9.99 -16.09 15.38
C GLY A 196 10.63 -17.16 14.47
N ASN A 197 10.56 -16.96 13.15
CA ASN A 197 11.21 -17.81 12.13
C ASN A 197 12.37 -17.09 11.45
N SER A 198 12.24 -15.77 11.26
CA SER A 198 13.22 -14.89 10.66
C SER A 198 13.65 -13.81 11.66
N ALA A 199 14.92 -13.47 11.70
CA ALA A 199 15.42 -12.31 12.41
C ALA A 199 15.14 -11.05 11.60
N GLY A 200 14.95 -9.92 12.27
CA GLY A 200 14.80 -8.63 11.61
C GLY A 200 16.13 -8.23 10.97
N LEU A 201 16.11 -7.97 9.67
CA LEU A 201 17.18 -7.27 8.96
C LEU A 201 16.58 -6.61 7.74
N TYR A 202 16.69 -5.29 7.66
CA TYR A 202 16.24 -4.53 6.51
C TYR A 202 16.95 -3.17 6.46
N TYR A 203 16.81 -2.53 5.33
CA TYR A 203 17.37 -1.19 5.08
C TYR A 203 16.25 -0.29 4.59
N ILE A 204 16.28 0.98 4.98
CA ILE A 204 15.40 2.02 4.44
C ILE A 204 16.23 3.15 3.84
N ASP A 205 15.70 3.75 2.77
CA ASP A 205 16.38 4.80 2.04
C ASP A 205 15.37 5.78 1.41
N ASP A 206 15.84 6.97 1.02
CA ASP A 206 15.04 8.00 0.34
C ASP A 206 13.73 8.30 1.08
N VAL A 207 13.82 8.62 2.37
CA VAL A 207 12.63 8.94 3.18
C VAL A 207 12.20 10.36 2.88
N VAL A 208 10.95 10.54 2.45
CA VAL A 208 10.37 11.83 2.10
C VAL A 208 9.07 12.04 2.86
N VAL A 209 8.89 13.24 3.43
CA VAL A 209 7.61 13.72 3.95
C VAL A 209 7.22 14.95 3.17
N VAL A 210 6.08 14.91 2.52
CA VAL A 210 5.58 16.02 1.68
C VAL A 210 4.11 16.25 1.95
N GLU A 211 3.69 17.52 1.96
CA GLU A 211 2.27 17.87 1.91
C GLU A 211 1.71 17.44 0.55
N THR A 212 0.51 16.85 0.53
CA THR A 212 -0.15 16.45 -0.71
C THR A 212 -1.54 17.07 -0.81
N GLU A 213 -1.88 17.64 -1.95
CA GLU A 213 -3.18 18.26 -2.17
C GLU A 213 -4.29 17.24 -2.42
N ASP A 214 -3.94 15.96 -2.69
CA ASP A 214 -4.89 14.95 -3.12
C ASP A 214 -4.56 13.57 -2.55
N VAL A 215 -5.02 13.30 -1.33
CA VAL A 215 -5.10 11.94 -0.80
C VAL A 215 -6.32 11.21 -1.34
N LEU A 216 -7.13 11.89 -2.11
CA LEU A 216 -8.34 11.33 -2.65
C LEU A 216 -8.28 11.31 -4.18
N ILE A 217 -7.68 10.31 -4.71
CA ILE A 217 -8.34 9.72 -5.85
C ILE A 217 -9.65 9.16 -5.28
N VAL A 218 -10.75 9.89 -5.46
CA VAL A 218 -12.03 9.23 -5.65
C VAL A 218 -11.87 8.50 -6.98
N GLU A 219 -11.03 7.51 -7.02
CA GLU A 219 -11.29 6.42 -7.90
C GLU A 219 -12.57 5.83 -7.35
N ILE A 220 -13.60 6.03 -8.11
CA ILE A 220 -14.33 4.85 -8.57
C ILE A 220 -13.25 3.95 -9.17
N ALA A 221 -12.48 3.30 -8.32
CA ALA A 221 -11.70 2.15 -8.69
C ALA A 221 -12.76 1.13 -9.08
N GLU A 222 -13.07 1.09 -10.37
CA GLU A 222 -13.42 -0.16 -10.99
C GLU A 222 -12.18 -1.06 -10.97
N ILE A 223 -11.60 -1.28 -9.80
CA ILE A 223 -10.75 -2.43 -9.54
C ILE A 223 -11.68 -3.52 -9.05
N SER A 224 -12.63 -3.84 -9.85
CA SER A 224 -13.21 -5.16 -9.77
C SER A 224 -12.25 -6.11 -10.49
N ASN A 225 -11.20 -6.52 -9.83
CA ASN A 225 -10.47 -7.73 -10.20
C ASN A 225 -11.32 -8.97 -9.90
N LEU A 226 -12.66 -8.83 -9.94
CA LEU A 226 -13.54 -9.97 -10.03
C LEU A 226 -13.45 -10.47 -11.47
N ASP A 227 -12.59 -11.46 -11.67
CA ASP A 227 -12.48 -12.16 -12.95
C ASP A 227 -13.69 -13.08 -13.12
N VAL A 228 -14.74 -12.52 -13.72
CA VAL A 228 -16.01 -13.21 -13.93
C VAL A 228 -16.06 -13.78 -15.32
N ALA A 229 -16.16 -15.08 -15.38
CA ALA A 229 -16.48 -15.81 -16.59
C ALA A 229 -17.89 -16.43 -16.48
N PHE A 230 -18.68 -16.35 -17.52
CA PHE A 230 -19.92 -17.08 -17.61
C PHE A 230 -20.26 -17.47 -19.05
N GLY A 231 -21.05 -18.53 -19.17
CA GLY A 231 -21.54 -19.03 -20.46
C GLY A 231 -22.58 -20.14 -20.31
N PRO A 232 -23.30 -20.45 -21.39
CA PRO A 232 -23.25 -19.85 -22.72
C PRO A 232 -23.76 -18.39 -22.74
N ASN A 233 -23.31 -17.62 -23.74
CA ASN A 233 -23.85 -16.30 -24.03
C ASN A 233 -23.78 -16.07 -25.55
N PRO A 234 -24.91 -16.07 -26.28
CA PRO A 234 -26.30 -16.12 -25.80
C PRO A 234 -26.63 -17.38 -25.01
N ALA A 235 -27.44 -17.20 -23.97
CA ALA A 235 -27.97 -18.24 -23.12
C ALA A 235 -29.39 -18.62 -23.52
N ASN A 236 -29.77 -19.88 -23.31
CA ASN A 236 -31.14 -20.34 -23.44
C ASN A 236 -31.75 -20.49 -22.02
N ASP A 237 -31.55 -21.63 -21.38
CA ASP A 237 -32.22 -21.98 -20.11
C ASP A 237 -31.31 -21.78 -18.88
N TYR A 238 -30.00 -21.60 -19.07
CA TYR A 238 -29.05 -21.47 -17.96
C TYR A 238 -27.74 -20.79 -18.39
N ILE A 239 -27.02 -20.32 -17.38
CA ILE A 239 -25.58 -20.00 -17.47
C ILE A 239 -24.81 -20.75 -16.39
N ASN A 240 -23.55 -21.08 -16.67
CA ASN A 240 -22.58 -21.40 -15.64
C ASN A 240 -21.74 -20.15 -15.42
N ILE A 241 -21.58 -19.73 -14.16
CA ILE A 241 -20.80 -18.56 -13.77
C ILE A 241 -19.69 -18.95 -12.82
N SER A 242 -18.50 -18.43 -13.02
CA SER A 242 -17.37 -18.58 -12.11
C SER A 242 -16.70 -17.21 -11.88
N CYS A 243 -16.07 -17.08 -10.72
CA CYS A 243 -15.34 -15.89 -10.35
C CYS A 243 -14.15 -16.28 -9.47
N ASN A 244 -13.10 -15.47 -9.44
CA ASN A 244 -11.91 -15.67 -8.62
C ASN A 244 -12.13 -15.47 -7.09
N VAL A 245 -13.38 -15.39 -6.63
CA VAL A 245 -13.73 -15.25 -5.21
C VAL A 245 -14.55 -16.45 -4.69
N VAL A 246 -14.39 -16.77 -3.41
CA VAL A 246 -15.14 -17.85 -2.78
C VAL A 246 -16.59 -17.43 -2.54
N ASN A 247 -16.79 -16.32 -1.83
CA ASN A 247 -18.13 -15.85 -1.47
C ASN A 247 -18.52 -14.65 -2.34
N GLY A 248 -19.76 -14.61 -2.80
CA GLY A 248 -20.25 -13.49 -3.58
C GLY A 248 -21.76 -13.54 -3.78
N VAL A 249 -22.31 -12.45 -4.28
CA VAL A 249 -23.71 -12.33 -4.71
C VAL A 249 -23.73 -12.13 -6.21
N VAL A 250 -24.49 -12.95 -6.92
CA VAL A 250 -24.77 -12.83 -8.34
C VAL A 250 -26.15 -12.25 -8.51
N ARG A 251 -26.26 -11.11 -9.21
CA ARG A 251 -27.53 -10.49 -9.60
C ARG A 251 -27.70 -10.49 -11.10
N ILE A 252 -28.88 -10.83 -11.57
CA ILE A 252 -29.27 -10.62 -12.96
C ILE A 252 -30.29 -9.49 -12.98
N MET A 253 -30.03 -8.48 -13.79
CA MET A 253 -30.85 -7.28 -13.85
C MET A 253 -31.31 -6.99 -15.26
N ALA A 254 -32.53 -6.52 -15.39
CA ALA A 254 -33.03 -5.91 -16.61
C ALA A 254 -32.32 -4.56 -16.87
N LEU A 255 -32.37 -4.07 -18.13
CA LEU A 255 -31.69 -2.80 -18.50
C LEU A 255 -32.26 -1.55 -17.76
N ASN A 256 -33.43 -1.66 -17.15
CA ASN A 256 -34.01 -0.61 -16.31
C ASN A 256 -33.51 -0.64 -14.87
N GLY A 257 -32.54 -1.54 -14.53
CA GLY A 257 -31.99 -1.70 -13.20
C GLY A 257 -32.79 -2.61 -12.25
N GLN A 258 -33.90 -3.18 -12.71
CA GLN A 258 -34.70 -4.11 -11.89
C GLN A 258 -33.94 -5.43 -11.74
N VAL A 259 -33.70 -5.86 -10.50
CA VAL A 259 -33.15 -7.19 -10.20
C VAL A 259 -34.23 -8.25 -10.49
N VAL A 260 -33.94 -9.12 -11.44
CA VAL A 260 -34.84 -10.24 -11.83
C VAL A 260 -34.42 -11.54 -11.18
N LYS A 261 -33.16 -11.66 -10.76
CA LYS A 261 -32.65 -12.81 -10.02
C LYS A 261 -31.49 -12.41 -9.13
N GLU A 262 -31.45 -12.95 -7.91
CA GLU A 262 -30.34 -12.78 -6.97
C GLU A 262 -29.98 -14.11 -6.33
N ILE A 263 -28.70 -14.42 -6.25
CA ILE A 263 -28.17 -15.67 -5.71
C ILE A 263 -26.94 -15.37 -4.89
N ALA A 264 -26.97 -15.73 -3.60
CA ALA A 264 -25.76 -15.76 -2.78
C ALA A 264 -25.03 -17.08 -3.01
N SER A 265 -23.74 -17.02 -3.29
CA SER A 265 -22.89 -18.18 -3.51
C SER A 265 -21.78 -18.23 -2.48
N SER A 266 -21.54 -19.42 -1.93
CA SER A 266 -20.42 -19.69 -1.01
C SER A 266 -19.19 -20.29 -1.72
N ASN A 267 -19.25 -20.49 -3.04
CA ASN A 267 -18.11 -20.97 -3.82
C ASN A 267 -18.27 -20.65 -5.32
N LEU A 268 -17.91 -19.46 -5.71
CA LEU A 268 -17.88 -19.06 -7.12
C LEU A 268 -16.64 -19.56 -7.87
N ILE A 269 -15.57 -19.94 -7.17
CA ILE A 269 -14.34 -20.45 -7.80
C ILE A 269 -14.62 -21.75 -8.58
N SER A 270 -15.41 -22.65 -8.00
CA SER A 270 -15.74 -23.94 -8.64
C SER A 270 -16.74 -23.81 -9.78
N GLY A 271 -17.31 -22.62 -9.96
CA GLY A 271 -18.40 -22.38 -10.88
C GLY A 271 -19.77 -22.78 -10.32
N GLN A 272 -20.78 -22.01 -10.65
CA GLN A 272 -22.18 -22.24 -10.25
C GLN A 272 -23.08 -22.19 -11.47
N ARG A 273 -23.97 -23.18 -11.60
CA ARG A 273 -25.06 -23.18 -12.56
C ARG A 273 -26.21 -22.31 -12.05
N ILE A 274 -26.69 -21.45 -12.92
CA ILE A 274 -27.85 -20.59 -12.69
C ILE A 274 -28.85 -20.86 -13.79
N ASP A 275 -29.99 -21.44 -13.43
CA ASP A 275 -31.08 -21.63 -14.38
C ASP A 275 -31.79 -20.29 -14.59
N LEU A 276 -32.07 -19.98 -15.88
CA LEU A 276 -32.70 -18.75 -16.34
C LEU A 276 -34.19 -19.05 -16.64
N ASP A 277 -35.07 -18.32 -16.00
CA ASP A 277 -36.51 -18.25 -16.34
C ASP A 277 -36.79 -16.80 -16.73
N LEU A 278 -36.23 -16.40 -17.90
CA LEU A 278 -36.22 -15.05 -18.39
C LEU A 278 -36.66 -15.02 -19.85
N ASP A 279 -37.38 -13.97 -20.23
CA ASP A 279 -37.76 -13.74 -21.63
C ASP A 279 -36.51 -13.43 -22.49
N ASN A 280 -36.67 -13.61 -23.82
CA ASN A 280 -35.65 -13.21 -24.79
C ASN A 280 -35.31 -11.71 -24.61
N GLY A 281 -34.02 -11.42 -24.41
CA GLY A 281 -33.61 -10.02 -24.16
C GLY A 281 -32.17 -9.87 -23.78
N ILE A 282 -31.84 -8.64 -23.44
CA ILE A 282 -30.53 -8.26 -22.91
C ILE A 282 -30.66 -7.96 -21.41
N TYR A 283 -29.80 -8.57 -20.64
CA TYR A 283 -29.70 -8.43 -19.20
C TYR A 283 -28.27 -8.06 -18.80
N LEU A 284 -28.13 -7.63 -17.57
CA LEU A 284 -26.83 -7.39 -16.93
C LEU A 284 -26.63 -8.42 -15.81
N VAL A 285 -25.50 -9.09 -15.82
CA VAL A 285 -25.06 -9.97 -14.72
C VAL A 285 -24.05 -9.19 -13.90
N GLU A 286 -24.41 -8.91 -12.66
CA GLU A 286 -23.51 -8.35 -11.64
C GLU A 286 -23.01 -9.46 -10.74
N VAL A 287 -21.72 -9.46 -10.43
CA VAL A 287 -21.12 -10.23 -9.35
C VAL A 287 -20.53 -9.27 -8.36
N SER A 288 -20.87 -9.42 -7.10
CA SER A 288 -20.33 -8.59 -6.01
C SER A 288 -19.77 -9.45 -4.89
N SER A 289 -18.63 -9.03 -4.32
CA SER A 289 -17.97 -9.67 -3.18
C SER A 289 -17.11 -8.64 -2.46
N ASN A 290 -17.22 -8.56 -1.13
CA ASN A 290 -16.40 -7.70 -0.28
C ASN A 290 -16.31 -6.22 -0.77
N GLY A 291 -17.45 -5.65 -1.18
CA GLY A 291 -17.50 -4.29 -1.69
C GLY A 291 -17.11 -4.12 -3.16
N ASN A 292 -16.42 -5.08 -3.76
CA ASN A 292 -16.10 -5.10 -5.19
C ASN A 292 -17.29 -5.63 -5.99
N HIS A 293 -17.50 -5.11 -7.20
CA HIS A 293 -18.49 -5.63 -8.13
C HIS A 293 -17.99 -5.54 -9.57
N THR A 294 -18.48 -6.44 -10.40
CA THR A 294 -18.26 -6.39 -11.85
C THR A 294 -19.57 -6.67 -12.57
N MET A 295 -19.75 -6.09 -13.73
CA MET A 295 -20.96 -6.19 -14.52
C MET A 295 -20.64 -6.65 -15.94
N ARG A 296 -21.44 -7.60 -16.46
CA ARG A 296 -21.29 -8.16 -17.81
C ARG A 296 -22.65 -8.27 -18.47
N LYS A 297 -22.64 -8.14 -19.79
CA LYS A 297 -23.85 -8.28 -20.63
C LYS A 297 -24.18 -9.76 -20.84
N LEU A 298 -25.44 -10.13 -20.55
CA LEU A 298 -26.04 -11.42 -20.87
C LEU A 298 -27.09 -11.24 -21.97
N VAL A 299 -27.06 -12.08 -22.97
CA VAL A 299 -28.11 -12.19 -23.99
C VAL A 299 -28.87 -13.50 -23.75
N VAL A 300 -30.19 -13.41 -23.59
CA VAL A 300 -31.08 -14.59 -23.50
C VAL A 300 -31.81 -14.74 -24.82
N SER A 301 -31.76 -15.96 -25.37
CA SER A 301 -32.39 -16.29 -26.67
C SER A 301 -32.80 -17.77 -26.66
N HIS A 302 -34.13 -17.99 -26.66
CA HIS A 302 -34.74 -19.31 -26.76
C HIS A 302 -35.02 -19.69 -28.20
#